data_a74b6e56c64a161cf69a07261a865a6d
#
_entry.id   a74b6e56c64a161cf69a07261a865a6d
#
_cell.length_a   1.000
_cell.length_b   1.000
_cell.length_c   1.000
_cell.angle_alpha   90.00
_cell.angle_beta   90.00
_cell.angle_gamma   90.00
#
_symmetry.space_group_name_H-M   'P 1'
#
loop_
_entity.id
_entity.type
_entity.pdbx_description
1 polymer ?
#
loop_
_entity_poly.entity_id
_entity_poly.type
_entity_poly.pdbx_seq_one_letter_code
_entity_poly.pdbx_strand_id
1 'polypeptide(L)'
;TFEILAWKFVPKQEVPDVDDAPQGQRKTGKRTKNADLEAAKEGEPEKLEEKYDIWYLVKLDPAVSPAPAGWLFGRQVELQVPSDIVFFQHNNRKFVTWQRLDSDAANKVGSGDKGVAPGSWIILSRSSFSKPIDGVEPDFDSILVLAFDKYDQSYYTVWKTSPNTEVWGTLPLVVDGRGDNKTFTIKIRNPNGQMDEKRFIVFKDKNRLKVTPPEDIAQYEVKIKK
;
A
#
# COMPACT_ATOMS: atom_id res chain seq x y z
N THR A 1 3.46 -19.55 -0.98
CA THR A 1 3.60 -18.18 -0.41
C THR A 1 5.00 -17.69 -0.72
N PHE A 2 5.13 -16.45 -1.19
CA PHE A 2 6.41 -15.84 -1.54
C PHE A 2 6.67 -14.65 -0.63
N GLU A 3 7.95 -14.39 -0.35
CA GLU A 3 8.40 -13.17 0.31
C GLU A 3 8.60 -12.08 -0.75
N ILE A 4 7.95 -10.92 -0.58
CA ILE A 4 8.10 -9.78 -1.48
C ILE A 4 9.34 -9.00 -1.07
N LEU A 5 10.30 -8.86 -1.99
CA LEU A 5 11.56 -8.14 -1.79
C LEU A 5 11.45 -6.68 -2.26
N ALA A 6 10.72 -6.44 -3.35
CA ALA A 6 10.51 -5.12 -3.93
C ALA A 6 9.28 -5.12 -4.84
N TRP A 7 8.89 -3.96 -5.30
CA TRP A 7 7.84 -3.79 -6.30
C TRP A 7 8.17 -2.61 -7.22
N LYS A 8 7.55 -2.61 -8.41
CA LYS A 8 7.66 -1.49 -9.37
C LYS A 8 6.38 -1.34 -10.19
N PHE A 9 6.13 -0.12 -10.64
CA PHE A 9 5.14 0.17 -11.66
C PHE A 9 5.78 0.10 -13.04
N VAL A 10 5.13 -0.59 -13.96
CA VAL A 10 5.56 -0.72 -15.35
C VAL A 10 4.44 -0.17 -16.23
N PRO A 11 4.71 0.78 -17.14
CA PRO A 11 3.70 1.25 -18.08
C PRO A 11 3.11 0.06 -18.85
N LYS A 12 1.78 0.02 -18.99
CA LYS A 12 1.14 -0.97 -19.85
C LYS A 12 1.61 -0.72 -21.28
N GLN A 13 2.02 -1.79 -21.94
CA GLN A 13 2.29 -1.73 -23.37
C GLN A 13 0.94 -1.54 -24.07
N GLU A 14 0.78 -0.45 -24.79
CA GLU A 14 -0.30 -0.33 -25.76
C GLU A 14 -0.07 -1.44 -26.78
N VAL A 15 -0.95 -2.44 -26.77
CA VAL A 15 -0.98 -3.43 -27.85
C VAL A 15 -1.48 -2.64 -29.06
N PRO A 16 -0.67 -2.47 -30.12
CA PRO A 16 -1.18 -1.83 -31.32
C PRO A 16 -2.38 -2.66 -31.79
N ASP A 17 -3.51 -1.99 -31.95
CA ASP A 17 -4.69 -2.59 -32.55
C ASP A 17 -4.28 -3.20 -33.88
N VAL A 18 -4.24 -4.54 -33.93
CA VAL A 18 -3.99 -5.28 -35.16
C VAL A 18 -5.30 -5.33 -35.93
N ASP A 19 -5.73 -4.18 -36.42
CA ASP A 19 -6.75 -4.05 -37.45
C ASP A 19 -6.08 -3.57 -38.76
N ASP A 20 -5.34 -4.49 -39.37
CA ASP A 20 -5.03 -4.41 -40.80
C ASP A 20 -4.99 -5.79 -41.42
N ALA A 21 -6.19 -6.32 -41.69
CA ALA A 21 -6.38 -7.31 -42.74
C ALA A 21 -7.06 -6.61 -43.92
N PRO A 22 -6.48 -6.64 -45.13
CA PRO A 22 -7.06 -5.95 -46.28
C PRO A 22 -8.25 -6.73 -46.81
N GLN A 23 -9.46 -6.29 -46.57
CA GLN A 23 -10.62 -6.77 -47.36
C GLN A 23 -11.42 -5.60 -47.90
N GLY A 24 -11.45 -5.61 -49.24
CA GLY A 24 -12.19 -4.89 -50.21
C GLY A 24 -13.50 -4.19 -49.82
N GLN A 25 -13.57 -2.98 -50.32
CA GLN A 25 -14.74 -2.23 -50.79
C GLN A 25 -16.12 -2.60 -50.26
N ARG A 26 -16.71 -1.69 -49.48
CA ARG A 26 -18.04 -1.12 -49.79
C ARG A 26 -18.29 0.18 -49.01
N LYS A 27 -18.58 1.23 -49.81
CA LYS A 27 -19.09 2.53 -49.39
C LYS A 27 -20.40 2.38 -48.65
N THR A 28 -20.59 3.06 -47.55
CA THR A 28 -21.70 4.03 -47.35
C THR A 28 -21.58 4.64 -45.95
N GLY A 29 -21.74 5.96 -45.92
CA GLY A 29 -21.52 6.84 -44.81
C GLY A 29 -22.34 6.59 -43.54
N LYS A 30 -21.68 6.93 -42.45
CA LYS A 30 -22.26 7.65 -41.33
C LYS A 30 -21.12 8.24 -40.51
N ARG A 31 -20.86 9.50 -40.78
CA ARG A 31 -20.01 10.37 -39.96
C ARG A 31 -20.84 10.77 -38.74
N THR A 32 -20.15 11.01 -37.64
CA THR A 32 -20.62 11.59 -36.38
C THR A 32 -21.15 10.61 -35.34
N LYS A 33 -20.24 10.17 -34.47
CA LYS A 33 -20.50 9.90 -33.05
C LYS A 33 -19.21 9.67 -32.18
N ASN A 34 -18.03 9.74 -32.75
CA ASN A 34 -16.81 9.47 -31.93
C ASN A 34 -16.12 10.74 -31.36
N ALA A 35 -16.45 11.92 -31.86
CA ALA A 35 -15.88 13.17 -31.34
C ALA A 35 -16.47 13.59 -29.98
N ASP A 36 -17.73 13.22 -29.70
CA ASP A 36 -18.34 13.56 -28.40
C ASP A 36 -18.00 12.56 -27.27
N LEU A 37 -17.46 11.40 -27.61
CA LEU A 37 -17.00 10.41 -26.62
C LEU A 37 -15.56 10.65 -26.16
N GLU A 38 -14.74 11.30 -26.97
CA GLU A 38 -13.39 11.71 -26.54
C GLU A 38 -13.41 12.98 -25.69
N ALA A 39 -14.30 13.91 -25.99
CA ALA A 39 -14.46 15.13 -25.18
C ALA A 39 -15.06 14.87 -23.79
N ALA A 40 -15.79 13.76 -23.60
CA ALA A 40 -16.33 13.37 -22.28
C ALA A 40 -15.32 12.64 -21.40
N LYS A 41 -14.18 12.20 -21.93
CA LYS A 41 -13.11 11.54 -21.17
C LYS A 41 -12.05 12.48 -20.60
N GLU A 42 -12.02 13.73 -20.99
CA GLU A 42 -11.05 14.73 -20.51
C GLU A 42 -11.29 15.20 -19.06
N GLY A 43 -12.30 14.70 -18.37
CA GLY A 43 -12.66 15.11 -16.99
C GLY A 43 -12.60 14.01 -15.93
N GLU A 44 -12.37 12.74 -16.28
CA GLU A 44 -12.19 11.69 -15.27
C GLU A 44 -10.73 11.57 -14.87
N PRO A 45 -10.43 11.53 -13.53
CA PRO A 45 -9.07 11.33 -13.07
C PRO A 45 -8.55 9.99 -13.59
N GLU A 46 -7.44 10.04 -14.32
CA GLU A 46 -6.77 8.85 -14.82
C GLU A 46 -6.31 7.98 -13.65
N LYS A 47 -6.88 6.80 -13.54
CA LYS A 47 -6.46 5.82 -12.55
C LYS A 47 -5.08 5.29 -12.94
N LEU A 48 -4.11 5.39 -12.04
CA LEU A 48 -2.77 4.82 -12.24
C LEU A 48 -2.83 3.33 -12.63
N GLU A 49 -3.83 2.61 -12.13
CA GLU A 49 -4.11 1.21 -12.48
C GLU A 49 -4.48 1.00 -13.95
N GLU A 50 -4.95 2.05 -14.64
CA GLU A 50 -5.26 1.98 -16.08
C GLU A 50 -4.01 2.12 -16.95
N LYS A 51 -3.00 2.87 -16.48
CA LYS A 51 -1.76 3.14 -17.22
C LYS A 51 -0.60 2.23 -16.85
N TYR A 52 -0.58 1.71 -15.63
CA TYR A 52 0.55 0.96 -15.10
C TYR A 52 0.12 -0.39 -14.56
N ASP A 53 1.00 -1.36 -14.70
CA ASP A 53 0.91 -2.65 -14.04
C ASP A 53 1.91 -2.70 -12.88
N ILE A 54 1.48 -3.27 -11.75
CA ILE A 54 2.37 -3.54 -10.62
C ILE A 54 3.07 -4.87 -10.85
N TRP A 55 4.38 -4.89 -10.58
CA TRP A 55 5.20 -6.10 -10.56
C TRP A 55 5.88 -6.22 -9.21
N TYR A 56 5.82 -7.42 -8.62
CA TYR A 56 6.47 -7.76 -7.37
C TYR A 56 7.71 -8.60 -7.61
N LEU A 57 8.86 -8.16 -7.09
CA LEU A 57 10.06 -9.00 -6.98
C LEU A 57 9.87 -9.89 -5.77
N VAL A 58 9.84 -11.19 -5.99
CA VAL A 58 9.65 -12.18 -4.92
C VAL A 58 10.86 -13.05 -4.79
N LYS A 59 11.14 -13.48 -3.56
CA LYS A 59 12.14 -14.50 -3.27
C LYS A 59 11.63 -15.86 -3.74
N LEU A 60 12.45 -16.56 -4.49
CA LEU A 60 12.12 -17.90 -4.97
C LEU A 60 12.76 -18.96 -4.06
N ASP A 61 12.06 -20.07 -3.95
CA ASP A 61 12.60 -21.26 -3.25
C ASP A 61 13.66 -21.91 -4.13
N PRO A 62 14.89 -22.17 -3.63
CA PRO A 62 15.92 -22.88 -4.35
C PRO A 62 15.51 -24.28 -4.84
N ALA A 63 14.53 -24.90 -4.17
CA ALA A 63 13.98 -26.19 -4.59
C ALA A 63 13.12 -26.09 -5.86
N VAL A 64 12.58 -24.90 -6.17
CA VAL A 64 11.68 -24.66 -7.30
C VAL A 64 12.38 -23.97 -8.47
N SER A 65 13.36 -23.12 -8.17
CA SER A 65 14.07 -22.33 -9.18
C SER A 65 15.52 -22.11 -8.82
N PRO A 66 16.47 -22.23 -9.76
CA PRO A 66 17.87 -21.87 -9.54
C PRO A 66 18.06 -20.36 -9.38
N ALA A 67 17.10 -19.54 -9.80
CA ALA A 67 17.15 -18.09 -9.61
C ALA A 67 16.76 -17.73 -8.15
N PRO A 68 17.49 -16.84 -7.46
CA PRO A 68 17.20 -16.48 -6.08
C PRO A 68 15.94 -15.61 -5.95
N ALA A 69 15.55 -14.92 -7.01
CA ALA A 69 14.38 -14.04 -7.04
C ALA A 69 13.80 -13.94 -8.46
N GLY A 70 12.53 -13.54 -8.55
CA GLY A 70 11.84 -13.36 -9.82
C GLY A 70 10.73 -12.29 -9.73
N TRP A 71 10.37 -11.71 -10.86
CA TRP A 71 9.28 -10.75 -10.95
C TRP A 71 7.96 -11.46 -11.23
N LEU A 72 6.95 -11.19 -10.41
CA LEU A 72 5.58 -11.65 -10.60
C LEU A 72 4.65 -10.48 -10.95
N PHE A 73 3.75 -10.73 -11.86
CA PHE A 73 2.73 -9.76 -12.25
C PHE A 73 1.71 -9.56 -11.13
N GLY A 74 1.48 -8.31 -10.75
CA GLY A 74 0.71 -7.98 -9.56
C GLY A 74 -0.73 -8.49 -9.55
N ARG A 75 -1.37 -8.62 -10.73
CA ARG A 75 -2.72 -9.19 -10.83
C ARG A 75 -2.79 -10.68 -10.50
N GLN A 76 -1.63 -11.37 -10.48
CA GLN A 76 -1.52 -12.78 -10.13
C GLN A 76 -1.10 -12.98 -8.67
N VAL A 77 -0.88 -11.89 -7.94
CA VAL A 77 -0.40 -11.90 -6.55
C VAL A 77 -1.51 -11.43 -5.63
N GLU A 78 -1.89 -12.26 -4.68
CA GLU A 78 -2.74 -11.88 -3.57
C GLU A 78 -1.87 -11.64 -2.33
N LEU A 79 -1.96 -10.45 -1.75
CA LEU A 79 -1.23 -10.11 -0.54
C LEU A 79 -1.89 -10.78 0.66
N GLN A 80 -1.19 -11.72 1.27
CA GLN A 80 -1.68 -12.41 2.45
C GLN A 80 -1.45 -11.57 3.70
N VAL A 81 -2.53 -11.03 4.26
CA VAL A 81 -2.48 -10.33 5.54
C VAL A 81 -2.15 -11.33 6.66
N PRO A 82 -1.18 -11.03 7.55
CA PRO A 82 -0.89 -11.87 8.70
C PRO A 82 -2.12 -12.14 9.55
N SER A 83 -2.29 -13.38 9.99
CA SER A 83 -3.49 -13.84 10.71
C SER A 83 -3.73 -13.11 12.03
N ASP A 84 -2.68 -12.58 12.64
CA ASP A 84 -2.74 -11.85 13.91
C ASP A 84 -3.23 -10.41 13.77
N ILE A 85 -3.19 -9.83 12.56
CA ILE A 85 -3.68 -8.47 12.31
C ILE A 85 -4.86 -8.37 11.37
N VAL A 86 -5.27 -9.46 10.73
CA VAL A 86 -6.39 -9.46 9.77
C VAL A 86 -7.69 -8.93 10.37
N PHE A 87 -7.91 -9.14 11.66
CA PHE A 87 -9.11 -8.69 12.39
C PHE A 87 -9.21 -7.15 12.52
N PHE A 88 -8.13 -6.43 12.30
CA PHE A 88 -8.11 -4.96 12.28
C PHE A 88 -8.47 -4.38 10.91
N GLN A 89 -8.66 -5.23 9.92
CA GLN A 89 -9.13 -4.81 8.60
C GLN A 89 -10.65 -4.62 8.62
N HIS A 90 -11.11 -3.44 8.22
CA HIS A 90 -12.53 -3.13 8.12
C HIS A 90 -13.03 -3.27 6.68
N ASN A 91 -14.32 -3.58 6.48
CA ASN A 91 -14.90 -3.82 5.16
C ASN A 91 -14.67 -2.69 4.14
N ASN A 92 -14.63 -1.44 4.62
CA ASN A 92 -14.43 -0.27 3.77
C ASN A 92 -13.00 0.28 3.79
N ARG A 93 -12.06 -0.44 4.42
CA ARG A 93 -10.67 -0.01 4.55
C ARG A 93 -9.76 -1.22 4.44
N LYS A 94 -9.02 -1.28 3.33
CA LYS A 94 -8.09 -2.38 3.05
C LYS A 94 -6.69 -2.02 3.50
N PHE A 95 -5.94 -3.01 3.96
CA PHE A 95 -4.51 -2.86 4.18
C PHE A 95 -3.80 -2.76 2.83
N VAL A 96 -2.94 -1.76 2.71
CA VAL A 96 -2.13 -1.52 1.52
C VAL A 96 -0.73 -2.10 1.72
N THR A 97 -0.15 -1.83 2.88
CA THR A 97 1.13 -2.42 3.29
C THR A 97 1.20 -2.50 4.80
N TRP A 98 2.03 -3.41 5.28
CA TRP A 98 2.33 -3.58 6.70
C TRP A 98 3.76 -4.03 6.89
N GLN A 99 4.36 -3.62 7.99
CA GLN A 99 5.69 -4.07 8.39
C GLN A 99 5.73 -4.37 9.86
N ARG A 100 6.49 -5.39 10.21
CA ARG A 100 6.68 -5.79 11.59
C ARG A 100 7.73 -4.91 12.26
N LEU A 101 7.44 -4.42 13.46
CA LEU A 101 8.33 -3.54 14.21
C LEU A 101 9.22 -4.32 15.20
N ASP A 102 8.83 -5.51 15.62
CA ASP A 102 9.56 -6.40 16.50
C ASP A 102 10.25 -7.54 15.70
N SER A 103 11.12 -7.19 14.77
CA SER A 103 11.73 -8.08 13.77
C SER A 103 12.54 -9.25 14.35
N ASP A 104 12.91 -9.20 15.61
CA ASP A 104 13.67 -10.28 16.24
C ASP A 104 12.87 -11.60 16.37
N ALA A 105 11.55 -11.52 16.23
CA ALA A 105 10.67 -12.68 16.19
C ALA A 105 10.41 -13.23 14.77
N ALA A 106 10.68 -12.45 13.72
CA ALA A 106 10.36 -12.81 12.34
C ALA A 106 11.22 -13.95 11.78
N ASN A 107 12.40 -14.20 12.36
CA ASN A 107 13.33 -15.23 11.90
C ASN A 107 13.10 -16.62 12.52
N LYS A 108 12.09 -16.76 13.37
CA LYS A 108 11.71 -18.06 13.92
C LYS A 108 10.40 -18.55 13.32
N VAL A 109 10.34 -18.64 12.00
CA VAL A 109 9.43 -19.59 11.37
C VAL A 109 10.03 -20.98 11.61
N GLY A 110 9.73 -21.52 12.79
CA GLY A 110 9.99 -22.93 13.05
C GLY A 110 9.13 -23.73 12.09
N SER A 111 9.73 -24.68 11.39
CA SER A 111 9.04 -25.68 10.61
C SER A 111 8.04 -26.42 11.51
N GLY A 112 6.77 -26.18 11.30
CA GLY A 112 5.65 -26.81 11.99
C GLY A 112 4.55 -25.81 12.26
N ASP A 113 3.32 -26.22 12.14
CA ASP A 113 2.00 -25.56 12.26
C ASP A 113 1.75 -24.60 13.44
N LYS A 114 2.78 -23.98 13.97
CA LYS A 114 2.67 -22.92 14.97
C LYS A 114 2.57 -21.59 14.25
N GLY A 115 1.38 -21.01 14.25
CA GLY A 115 1.11 -19.68 13.71
C GLY A 115 2.19 -18.66 14.11
N VAL A 116 2.38 -17.66 13.28
CA VAL A 116 3.32 -16.56 13.55
C VAL A 116 2.98 -15.95 14.91
N ALA A 117 3.94 -15.89 15.83
CA ALA A 117 3.72 -15.29 17.14
C ALA A 117 3.24 -13.83 16.96
N PRO A 118 2.22 -13.40 17.72
CA PRO A 118 1.73 -12.02 17.66
C PRO A 118 2.86 -11.02 17.83
N GLY A 119 2.84 -9.94 17.07
CA GLY A 119 3.91 -8.95 17.04
C GLY A 119 3.43 -7.52 17.01
N SER A 120 4.37 -6.58 16.96
CA SER A 120 4.07 -5.16 16.79
C SER A 120 4.16 -4.79 15.32
N TRP A 121 3.19 -4.03 14.84
CA TRP A 121 3.00 -3.76 13.43
C TRP A 121 2.78 -2.28 13.14
N ILE A 122 3.33 -1.82 12.03
CA ILE A 122 2.83 -0.63 11.35
C ILE A 122 2.03 -1.08 10.14
N ILE A 123 0.86 -0.48 9.98
CA ILE A 123 -0.12 -0.80 8.94
C ILE A 123 -0.53 0.49 8.25
N LEU A 124 -0.37 0.53 6.94
CA LEU A 124 -0.95 1.57 6.11
C LEU A 124 -2.18 1.01 5.42
N SER A 125 -3.27 1.74 5.48
CA SER A 125 -4.54 1.32 4.92
C SER A 125 -5.20 2.41 4.10
N ARG A 126 -6.09 2.01 3.18
CA ARG A 126 -6.84 2.90 2.32
C ARG A 126 -8.33 2.62 2.41
N SER A 127 -9.12 3.68 2.52
CA SER A 127 -10.57 3.65 2.45
C SER A 127 -11.05 3.50 1.01
N SER A 128 -12.11 2.73 0.80
CA SER A 128 -12.80 2.65 -0.49
C SER A 128 -13.48 3.99 -0.88
N PHE A 129 -13.58 4.93 0.06
CA PHE A 129 -14.18 6.24 -0.13
C PHE A 129 -13.15 7.37 -0.24
N SER A 130 -11.86 7.05 -0.18
CA SER A 130 -10.79 8.02 -0.35
C SER A 130 -10.90 8.68 -1.72
N LYS A 131 -10.89 10.01 -1.73
CA LYS A 131 -11.08 10.79 -2.96
C LYS A 131 -9.74 11.17 -3.56
N PRO A 132 -9.62 11.13 -4.88
CA PRO A 132 -8.44 11.65 -5.55
C PRO A 132 -8.33 13.16 -5.34
N ILE A 133 -7.10 13.66 -5.28
CA ILE A 133 -6.78 15.09 -5.28
C ILE A 133 -6.00 15.38 -6.56
N ASP A 134 -6.44 16.36 -7.35
CA ASP A 134 -5.86 16.69 -8.66
C ASP A 134 -5.75 15.46 -9.60
N GLY A 135 -6.76 14.60 -9.56
CA GLY A 135 -6.81 13.39 -10.37
C GLY A 135 -5.91 12.24 -9.89
N VAL A 136 -5.19 12.40 -8.80
CA VAL A 136 -4.29 11.37 -8.25
C VAL A 136 -4.87 10.81 -6.97
N GLU A 137 -4.96 9.48 -6.88
CA GLU A 137 -5.41 8.78 -5.68
C GLU A 137 -4.24 8.57 -4.72
N PRO A 138 -4.44 8.63 -3.39
CA PRO A 138 -3.41 8.25 -2.43
C PRO A 138 -3.18 6.74 -2.47
N ASP A 139 -1.95 6.31 -2.20
CA ASP A 139 -1.69 4.90 -1.95
C ASP A 139 -2.31 4.47 -0.61
N PHE A 140 -2.24 5.34 0.39
CA PHE A 140 -2.88 5.13 1.70
C PHE A 140 -3.43 6.45 2.26
N ASP A 141 -4.44 6.33 3.12
CA ASP A 141 -5.10 7.46 3.78
C ASP A 141 -5.13 7.35 5.30
N SER A 142 -4.60 6.25 5.86
CA SER A 142 -4.55 6.04 7.30
C SER A 142 -3.33 5.21 7.70
N ILE A 143 -2.81 5.54 8.87
CA ILE A 143 -1.67 4.89 9.50
C ILE A 143 -2.16 4.31 10.83
N LEU A 144 -1.81 3.08 11.13
CA LEU A 144 -2.11 2.40 12.37
C LEU A 144 -0.85 1.69 12.87
N VAL A 145 -0.46 1.97 14.12
CA VAL A 145 0.60 1.24 14.80
C VAL A 145 -0.02 0.45 15.94
N LEU A 146 0.18 -0.87 15.88
CA LEU A 146 -0.28 -1.83 16.86
C LEU A 146 0.91 -2.45 17.59
N ALA A 147 0.72 -2.75 18.86
CA ALA A 147 1.65 -3.58 19.62
C ALA A 147 0.89 -4.67 20.38
N PHE A 148 1.52 -5.82 20.53
CA PHE A 148 0.99 -6.94 21.29
C PHE A 148 1.52 -6.91 22.71
N ASP A 149 0.62 -6.88 23.68
CA ASP A 149 0.96 -7.03 25.09
C ASP A 149 0.99 -8.51 25.44
N LYS A 150 2.18 -9.00 25.82
CA LYS A 150 2.39 -10.41 26.17
C LYS A 150 1.75 -10.80 27.50
N TYR A 151 1.51 -9.85 28.38
CA TYR A 151 0.89 -10.10 29.69
C TYR A 151 -0.63 -10.20 29.55
N ASP A 152 -1.23 -9.22 28.86
CA ASP A 152 -2.66 -9.17 28.64
C ASP A 152 -3.11 -10.02 27.44
N GLN A 153 -2.18 -10.61 26.70
CA GLN A 153 -2.43 -11.41 25.48
C GLN A 153 -3.34 -10.69 24.49
N SER A 154 -3.17 -9.39 24.35
CA SER A 154 -4.03 -8.53 23.55
C SER A 154 -3.26 -7.47 22.78
N TYR A 155 -3.84 -7.01 21.67
CA TYR A 155 -3.33 -5.87 20.91
C TYR A 155 -3.81 -4.57 21.51
N TYR A 156 -2.91 -3.57 21.50
CA TYR A 156 -3.26 -2.19 21.79
C TYR A 156 -2.77 -1.26 20.69
N THR A 157 -3.51 -0.17 20.48
CA THR A 157 -3.12 0.89 19.54
C THR A 157 -2.05 1.76 20.18
N VAL A 158 -0.88 1.80 19.57
CA VAL A 158 0.22 2.66 19.99
C VAL A 158 0.04 4.07 19.44
N TRP A 159 -0.29 4.16 18.15
CA TRP A 159 -0.55 5.40 17.46
C TRP A 159 -1.45 5.14 16.24
N LYS A 160 -2.27 6.11 15.89
CA LYS A 160 -3.08 6.08 14.66
C LYS A 160 -3.40 7.49 14.18
N THR A 161 -3.69 7.61 12.90
CA THR A 161 -4.32 8.82 12.31
C THR A 161 -5.55 9.19 13.15
N SER A 162 -5.76 10.48 13.38
CA SER A 162 -6.85 10.99 14.22
C SER A 162 -8.22 10.52 13.74
N PRO A 163 -9.19 10.31 14.63
CA PRO A 163 -10.53 9.90 14.25
C PRO A 163 -11.18 10.92 13.30
N ASN A 164 -11.85 10.43 12.26
CA ASN A 164 -12.51 11.26 11.23
C ASN A 164 -11.57 12.17 10.43
N THR A 165 -10.28 11.82 10.37
CA THR A 165 -9.31 12.45 9.49
C THR A 165 -8.69 11.41 8.56
N GLU A 166 -8.14 11.89 7.47
CA GLU A 166 -7.36 11.11 6.50
C GLU A 166 -6.06 11.86 6.21
N VAL A 167 -5.03 11.10 5.88
CA VAL A 167 -3.80 11.63 5.30
C VAL A 167 -3.79 11.29 3.81
N TRP A 168 -3.06 12.04 3.02
CA TRP A 168 -2.85 11.70 1.62
C TRP A 168 -1.41 11.24 1.45
N GLY A 169 -1.19 9.93 1.46
CA GLY A 169 0.15 9.35 1.51
C GLY A 169 0.48 8.48 0.31
N THR A 170 1.79 8.36 0.03
CA THR A 170 2.33 7.49 -1.01
C THR A 170 3.36 6.52 -0.44
N LEU A 171 3.46 5.34 -1.06
CA LEU A 171 4.50 4.37 -0.77
C LEU A 171 5.86 4.83 -1.31
N PRO A 172 6.99 4.29 -0.82
CA PRO A 172 7.09 3.16 0.10
C PRO A 172 6.99 3.54 1.58
N LEU A 173 6.62 2.56 2.41
CA LEU A 173 6.88 2.56 3.84
C LEU A 173 8.30 2.05 4.06
N VAL A 174 9.14 2.86 4.70
CA VAL A 174 10.53 2.48 5.02
C VAL A 174 10.67 2.37 6.54
N VAL A 175 11.14 1.22 7.02
CA VAL A 175 11.44 0.99 8.45
C VAL A 175 12.92 0.79 8.63
N ASP A 176 13.53 1.60 9.48
CA ASP A 176 14.95 1.57 9.81
C ASP A 176 15.19 1.38 11.31
N GLY A 177 16.40 1.00 11.67
CA GLY A 177 16.82 0.82 13.05
C GLY A 177 16.86 -0.63 13.48
N ARG A 178 17.36 -0.86 14.71
CA ARG A 178 17.52 -2.19 15.29
C ARG A 178 17.01 -2.21 16.73
N GLY A 179 16.61 -3.41 17.16
CA GLY A 179 16.15 -3.63 18.54
C GLY A 179 14.92 -2.80 18.89
N ASP A 180 14.98 -2.12 20.02
CA ASP A 180 13.86 -1.37 20.58
C ASP A 180 13.76 0.08 20.07
N ASN A 181 14.75 0.55 19.31
CA ASN A 181 14.76 1.88 18.72
C ASN A 181 14.69 1.77 17.20
N LYS A 182 13.54 2.10 16.65
CA LYS A 182 13.28 2.08 15.21
C LYS A 182 12.69 3.38 14.75
N THR A 183 12.73 3.60 13.47
CA THR A 183 12.01 4.69 12.83
C THR A 183 11.26 4.14 11.64
N PHE A 184 10.15 4.75 11.32
CA PHE A 184 9.55 4.55 10.01
C PHE A 184 9.32 5.89 9.32
N THR A 185 9.46 5.84 8.01
CA THR A 185 9.39 7.00 7.13
C THR A 185 8.35 6.73 6.05
N ILE A 186 7.51 7.73 5.81
CA ILE A 186 6.47 7.74 4.78
C ILE A 186 6.43 9.10 4.09
N LYS A 187 5.87 9.16 2.90
CA LYS A 187 5.62 10.43 2.20
C LYS A 187 4.15 10.79 2.31
N ILE A 188 3.87 12.02 2.75
CA ILE A 188 2.51 12.54 2.93
C ILE A 188 2.41 13.91 2.25
N ARG A 189 1.30 14.15 1.57
CA ARG A 189 1.01 15.41 0.91
C ARG A 189 0.68 16.50 1.93
N ASN A 190 1.36 17.63 1.82
CA ASN A 190 1.10 18.80 2.65
C ASN A 190 -0.07 19.63 2.09
N PRO A 191 -0.58 20.62 2.83
CA PRO A 191 -1.67 21.49 2.37
C PRO A 191 -1.36 22.28 1.08
N ASN A 192 -0.09 22.47 0.75
CA ASN A 192 0.36 23.16 -0.46
C ASN A 192 0.46 22.21 -1.67
N GLY A 193 0.13 20.93 -1.50
CA GLY A 193 0.16 19.93 -2.56
C GLY A 193 1.51 19.24 -2.78
N GLN A 194 2.53 19.56 -2.00
CA GLN A 194 3.84 18.93 -2.10
C GLN A 194 3.92 17.67 -1.25
N MET A 195 4.77 16.74 -1.64
CA MET A 195 5.02 15.51 -0.90
C MET A 195 6.19 15.70 0.06
N ASP A 196 5.91 15.62 1.35
CA ASP A 196 6.90 15.72 2.41
C ASP A 196 7.19 14.35 3.01
N GLU A 197 8.46 14.11 3.30
CA GLU A 197 8.88 12.92 4.02
C GLU A 197 8.69 13.12 5.52
N LYS A 198 7.95 12.19 6.15
CA LYS A 198 7.64 12.23 7.58
C LYS A 198 8.22 11.02 8.29
N ARG A 199 9.05 11.30 9.28
CA ARG A 199 9.75 10.29 10.08
C ARG A 199 9.13 10.18 11.46
N PHE A 200 8.74 8.98 11.83
CA PHE A 200 8.21 8.62 13.13
C PHE A 200 9.27 7.85 13.92
N ILE A 201 9.37 8.11 15.21
CA ILE A 201 10.30 7.42 16.10
C ILE A 201 9.52 6.39 16.90
N VAL A 202 9.98 5.14 16.86
CA VAL A 202 9.40 4.01 17.59
C VAL A 202 10.40 3.55 18.64
N PHE A 203 9.96 3.47 19.89
CA PHE A 203 10.81 3.05 21.00
C PHE A 203 10.01 2.33 22.08
N LYS A 204 10.69 1.61 22.97
CA LYS A 204 10.07 1.02 24.14
C LYS A 204 10.29 1.90 25.37
N ASP A 205 9.22 2.10 26.10
CA ASP A 205 9.24 2.70 27.45
C ASP A 205 8.59 1.73 28.42
N LYS A 206 9.34 1.24 29.40
CA LYS A 206 8.87 0.28 30.43
C LYS A 206 8.09 -0.92 29.83
N ASN A 207 8.62 -1.60 28.85
CA ASN A 207 8.00 -2.72 28.12
C ASN A 207 6.81 -2.38 27.21
N ARG A 208 6.40 -1.13 27.11
CA ARG A 208 5.38 -0.71 26.15
C ARG A 208 5.99 0.00 24.95
N LEU A 209 5.53 -0.37 23.78
CA LEU A 209 5.91 0.33 22.55
C LEU A 209 5.26 1.72 22.54
N LYS A 210 6.04 2.71 22.15
CA LYS A 210 5.59 4.10 21.95
C LYS A 210 6.04 4.60 20.59
N VAL A 211 5.28 5.56 20.07
CA VAL A 211 5.58 6.27 18.82
C VAL A 211 5.56 7.77 19.09
N THR A 212 6.64 8.43 18.69
CA THR A 212 6.68 9.89 18.62
C THR A 212 6.46 10.28 17.15
N PRO A 213 5.30 10.84 16.80
CA PRO A 213 5.06 11.36 15.47
C PRO A 213 5.85 12.66 15.24
N PRO A 214 6.03 13.10 14.00
CA PRO A 214 6.49 14.45 13.67
C PRO A 214 5.60 15.51 14.35
N GLU A 215 6.18 16.59 14.85
CA GLU A 215 5.44 17.66 15.56
C GLU A 215 4.34 18.29 14.71
N ASP A 216 4.56 18.34 13.41
CA ASP A 216 3.65 18.95 12.44
C ASP A 216 2.64 17.98 11.82
N ILE A 217 2.57 16.72 12.26
CA ILE A 217 1.73 15.69 11.65
C ILE A 217 0.26 16.07 11.54
N ALA A 218 -0.25 16.83 12.53
CA ALA A 218 -1.64 17.28 12.55
C ALA A 218 -2.02 18.19 11.37
N GLN A 219 -1.05 18.86 10.74
CA GLN A 219 -1.28 19.71 9.56
C GLN A 219 -1.55 18.91 8.28
N TYR A 220 -1.17 17.62 8.28
CA TYR A 220 -1.34 16.69 7.16
C TYR A 220 -2.65 15.88 7.26
N GLU A 221 -3.33 15.98 8.39
CA GLU A 221 -4.60 15.30 8.62
C GLU A 221 -5.77 16.16 8.16
N VAL A 222 -6.50 15.69 7.15
CA VAL A 222 -7.66 16.38 6.59
C VAL A 222 -8.94 15.75 7.14
N LYS A 223 -9.87 16.58 7.61
CA LYS A 223 -11.17 16.10 8.10
C LYS A 223 -12.00 15.49 6.97
N ILE A 224 -12.52 14.30 7.20
CA ILE A 224 -13.46 13.63 6.30
C ILE A 224 -14.77 14.42 6.33
N LYS A 225 -15.14 15.01 5.20
CA LYS A 225 -16.49 15.60 5.05
C LYS A 225 -17.47 14.43 4.86
N LYS A 226 -18.35 14.26 5.84
CA LYS A 226 -19.48 13.32 5.73
C LYS A 226 -20.49 13.77 4.69
#